data_4453cbce46632c6ca29c09c6b199ff11
#
_entry.id   4453cbce46632c6ca29c09c6b199ff11
#
_cell.length_a   1.000
_cell.length_b   1.000
_cell.length_c   1.000
_cell.angle_alpha   90.00
_cell.angle_beta   90.00
_cell.angle_gamma   90.00
#
_symmetry.space_group_name_H-M   'P 1'
#
loop_
_entity.id
_entity.type
_entity.pdbx_description
1 polymer ?
#
loop_
_entity_poly.entity_id
_entity_poly.type
_entity_poly.pdbx_seq_one_letter_code
_entity_poly.pdbx_strand_id
1 'polypeptide(L)'
;MYTIPKKTINTLDDFTLSNLELILSKDCNMACSYCFLYGDTNSGEEFIRWDDLLEMLKNINISDKLTIGLNSGELFTKERLPLVMKAMRVLKRITRYKDTTIDWRLYSNGTNFEVIRDFLIATQGERRTISISYDGEDSYRKLKGNQPSTTLDTLKRLSESGFANDIIIRYAITEKVYNMKETFDALYKLGYKNMEYYFIRNYNSYTVPLVVATFRNSLSDTLKYVKDTDIDLYNLHDYYNKQDPTVICNYGNMLVVTSDGKISTCCAVYEGIYADNVEADLLDYDRIPEIYNNFETSYIYDRSKSECAVCTNQMCKECCSYKAIGRDKYYNKRHLQQCHIRHAELAVYDSIFN
;
A
#
# COMPACT_ATOMS: atom_id res chain seq x y z
N MET A 1 -12.97 -14.63 21.70
CA MET A 1 -11.55 -14.23 21.84
C MET A 1 -10.89 -14.57 20.52
N TYR A 2 -10.63 -13.59 19.66
CA TYR A 2 -10.00 -13.83 18.36
C TYR A 2 -8.49 -13.83 18.56
N THR A 3 -7.90 -15.00 18.53
CA THR A 3 -6.47 -15.17 18.29
C THR A 3 -6.26 -15.11 16.79
N ILE A 4 -5.34 -14.27 16.30
CA ILE A 4 -4.87 -14.38 14.93
C ILE A 4 -4.33 -15.81 14.79
N PRO A 5 -4.87 -16.64 13.86
CA PRO A 5 -4.32 -17.98 13.69
C PRO A 5 -2.85 -17.80 13.33
N LYS A 6 -1.98 -18.34 14.15
CA LYS A 6 -0.57 -18.40 13.86
C LYS A 6 -0.39 -19.29 12.63
N LYS A 7 -0.08 -18.71 11.47
CA LYS A 7 0.46 -19.50 10.38
C LYS A 7 1.93 -19.73 10.69
N THR A 8 2.22 -20.82 11.40
CA THR A 8 3.60 -21.19 11.69
C THR A 8 4.27 -21.65 10.39
N ILE A 9 5.25 -20.90 9.93
CA ILE A 9 6.08 -21.25 8.76
C ILE A 9 7.36 -21.82 9.35
N ASN A 10 7.44 -23.15 9.42
CA ASN A 10 8.61 -23.83 10.00
C ASN A 10 9.66 -24.12 8.93
N THR A 11 9.22 -24.37 7.72
CA THR A 11 10.05 -24.72 6.57
C THR A 11 9.68 -23.86 5.36
N LEU A 12 10.52 -23.86 4.36
CA LEU A 12 10.24 -23.16 3.11
C LEU A 12 9.02 -23.76 2.38
N ASP A 13 8.74 -25.04 2.57
CA ASP A 13 7.57 -25.73 1.99
C ASP A 13 6.24 -25.26 2.59
N ASP A 14 6.26 -24.75 3.82
CA ASP A 14 5.06 -24.18 4.47
C ASP A 14 4.71 -22.78 3.93
N PHE A 15 5.65 -22.16 3.23
CA PHE A 15 5.48 -20.83 2.67
C PHE A 15 4.94 -20.90 1.24
N THR A 16 3.93 -20.09 0.93
CA THR A 16 3.42 -19.89 -0.44
C THR A 16 3.27 -18.41 -0.72
N LEU A 17 4.03 -17.91 -1.67
CA LEU A 17 4.01 -16.53 -2.09
C LEU A 17 2.75 -16.22 -2.91
N SER A 18 1.93 -15.28 -2.47
CA SER A 18 0.82 -14.73 -3.24
C SER A 18 0.97 -13.24 -3.54
N ASN A 19 1.85 -12.55 -2.81
CA ASN A 19 2.11 -11.13 -2.99
C ASN A 19 3.61 -10.84 -2.92
N LEU A 20 4.12 -10.20 -3.95
CA LEU A 20 5.50 -9.71 -4.01
C LEU A 20 5.47 -8.19 -4.17
N GLU A 21 6.05 -7.46 -3.21
CA GLU A 21 6.30 -6.04 -3.34
C GLU A 21 7.76 -5.84 -3.71
N LEU A 22 8.05 -5.27 -4.87
CA LEU A 22 9.41 -5.02 -5.34
C LEU A 22 9.67 -3.51 -5.36
N ILE A 23 10.64 -3.09 -4.56
CA ILE A 23 11.11 -1.71 -4.52
C ILE A 23 12.18 -1.54 -5.59
N LEU A 24 11.81 -0.90 -6.69
CA LEU A 24 12.72 -0.75 -7.84
C LEU A 24 13.74 0.38 -7.65
N SER A 25 13.34 1.44 -6.94
CA SER A 25 14.18 2.62 -6.70
C SER A 25 13.55 3.50 -5.62
N LYS A 26 14.35 4.35 -4.98
CA LYS A 26 13.86 5.35 -4.01
C LYS A 26 13.65 6.73 -4.62
N ASP A 27 14.11 6.96 -5.83
CA ASP A 27 14.06 8.28 -6.48
C ASP A 27 12.63 8.74 -6.76
N CYS A 28 12.37 10.01 -6.49
CA CYS A 28 11.10 10.67 -6.73
C CYS A 28 11.30 12.10 -7.18
N ASN A 29 10.45 12.60 -8.05
CA ASN A 29 10.42 14.00 -8.47
C ASN A 29 9.58 14.89 -7.55
N MET A 30 8.96 14.32 -6.51
CA MET A 30 8.16 15.04 -5.50
C MET A 30 8.88 15.15 -4.16
N ALA A 31 8.42 16.13 -3.35
CA ALA A 31 8.88 16.38 -1.98
C ALA A 31 7.66 16.45 -1.04
N CYS A 32 6.85 15.38 -1.00
CA CYS A 32 5.67 15.32 -0.15
C CYS A 32 6.09 15.29 1.33
N SER A 33 5.57 16.21 2.15
CA SER A 33 5.98 16.36 3.56
C SER A 33 5.65 15.13 4.43
N TYR A 34 4.73 14.28 3.98
CA TYR A 34 4.30 13.06 4.66
C TYR A 34 4.92 11.78 4.08
N CYS A 35 5.82 11.90 3.10
CA CYS A 35 6.39 10.74 2.44
C CYS A 35 7.28 9.94 3.42
N PHE A 36 7.02 8.65 3.54
CA PHE A 36 7.81 7.77 4.41
C PHE A 36 9.24 7.53 3.88
N LEU A 37 9.46 7.75 2.58
CA LEU A 37 10.80 7.70 1.97
C LEU A 37 11.66 8.91 2.34
N TYR A 38 11.15 9.83 3.17
CA TYR A 38 11.85 11.04 3.68
C TYR A 38 12.55 11.90 2.63
N GLY A 39 12.09 11.81 1.37
CA GLY A 39 12.71 12.60 0.31
C GLY A 39 14.17 12.25 0.01
N ASP A 40 14.65 11.10 0.46
CA ASP A 40 15.95 10.55 0.04
C ASP A 40 15.86 10.08 -1.41
N THR A 41 15.60 11.07 -2.23
CA THR A 41 15.16 10.96 -3.61
C THR A 41 16.34 11.05 -4.57
N ASN A 42 17.58 10.93 -4.07
CA ASN A 42 18.81 11.03 -4.86
C ASN A 42 19.75 9.84 -4.64
N SER A 43 19.28 8.72 -4.11
CA SER A 43 20.15 7.57 -3.84
C SER A 43 20.73 6.97 -5.12
N GLY A 44 20.12 7.22 -6.27
CA GLY A 44 20.53 6.60 -7.54
C GLY A 44 20.42 5.07 -7.56
N GLU A 45 19.99 4.47 -6.45
CA GLU A 45 19.86 3.02 -6.32
C GLU A 45 18.73 2.49 -7.18
N GLU A 46 19.07 1.56 -8.06
CA GLU A 46 18.11 0.78 -8.83
C GLU A 46 18.27 -0.70 -8.52
N PHE A 47 17.14 -1.42 -8.52
CA PHE A 47 17.17 -2.86 -8.39
C PHE A 47 17.85 -3.50 -9.61
N ILE A 48 18.93 -4.26 -9.37
CA ILE A 48 19.73 -4.91 -10.43
C ILE A 48 19.85 -6.43 -10.27
N ARG A 49 19.46 -7.01 -9.13
CA ARG A 49 19.64 -8.43 -8.78
C ARG A 49 18.58 -9.34 -9.37
N TRP A 50 18.34 -9.22 -10.68
CA TRP A 50 17.23 -9.91 -11.39
C TRP A 50 17.37 -11.43 -11.41
N ASP A 51 18.59 -11.94 -11.58
CA ASP A 51 18.83 -13.38 -11.65
C ASP A 51 18.69 -14.02 -10.27
N ASP A 52 19.11 -13.36 -9.21
CA ASP A 52 18.94 -13.81 -7.82
C ASP A 52 17.42 -13.84 -7.46
N LEU A 53 16.68 -12.81 -7.85
CA LEU A 53 15.24 -12.75 -7.65
C LEU A 53 14.52 -13.89 -8.38
N LEU A 54 14.89 -14.18 -9.63
CA LEU A 54 14.31 -15.29 -10.38
C LEU A 54 14.69 -16.64 -9.78
N GLU A 55 15.91 -16.77 -9.28
CA GLU A 55 16.36 -18.00 -8.61
C GLU A 55 15.54 -18.25 -7.34
N MET A 56 15.37 -17.25 -6.49
CA MET A 56 14.48 -17.34 -5.33
C MET A 56 13.05 -17.76 -5.74
N LEU A 57 12.46 -17.06 -6.72
CA LEU A 57 11.07 -17.33 -7.16
C LEU A 57 10.88 -18.72 -7.76
N LYS A 58 11.92 -19.33 -8.36
CA LYS A 58 11.86 -20.72 -8.84
C LYS A 58 11.82 -21.73 -7.69
N ASN A 59 12.49 -21.42 -6.60
CA ASN A 59 12.71 -22.36 -5.49
C ASN A 59 11.67 -22.27 -4.36
N ILE A 60 10.84 -21.21 -4.32
CA ILE A 60 9.74 -21.09 -3.37
C ILE A 60 8.41 -21.51 -3.98
N ASN A 61 7.42 -21.87 -3.15
CA ASN A 61 6.06 -22.08 -3.60
C ASN A 61 5.39 -20.76 -3.96
N ILE A 62 4.68 -20.74 -5.08
CA ILE A 62 3.93 -19.57 -5.57
C ILE A 62 2.49 -20.01 -5.80
N SER A 63 1.53 -19.18 -5.39
CA SER A 63 0.11 -19.43 -5.63
C SER A 63 -0.22 -19.35 -7.14
N ASP A 64 -1.34 -19.92 -7.54
CA ASP A 64 -1.89 -19.85 -8.90
C ASP A 64 -2.19 -18.42 -9.36
N LYS A 65 -2.26 -17.49 -8.41
CA LYS A 65 -2.40 -16.05 -8.63
C LYS A 65 -1.36 -15.30 -7.80
N LEU A 66 -0.42 -14.66 -8.47
CA LEU A 66 0.63 -13.83 -7.86
C LEU A 66 0.36 -12.35 -8.14
N THR A 67 0.16 -11.59 -7.09
CA THR A 67 0.14 -10.13 -7.18
C THR A 67 1.56 -9.60 -7.07
N ILE A 68 2.01 -8.80 -8.03
CA ILE A 68 3.32 -8.15 -8.00
C ILE A 68 3.12 -6.64 -7.94
N GLY A 69 3.47 -6.06 -6.78
CA GLY A 69 3.53 -4.63 -6.58
C GLY A 69 4.89 -4.08 -7.00
N LEU A 70 4.93 -3.15 -7.96
CA LEU A 70 6.14 -2.40 -8.29
C LEU A 70 6.09 -1.06 -7.60
N ASN A 71 6.97 -0.90 -6.62
CA ASN A 71 7.08 0.27 -5.77
C ASN A 71 8.36 1.06 -6.03
N SER A 72 8.30 2.37 -5.77
CA SER A 72 9.42 3.28 -5.87
C SER A 72 9.06 4.63 -5.27
N GLY A 73 9.97 5.58 -5.33
CA GLY A 73 9.63 6.99 -5.19
C GLY A 73 8.65 7.41 -6.30
N GLU A 74 9.10 7.36 -7.57
CA GLU A 74 8.22 7.52 -8.75
C GLU A 74 8.74 6.66 -9.91
N LEU A 75 7.89 5.78 -10.40
CA LEU A 75 8.20 4.86 -11.49
C LEU A 75 7.96 5.44 -12.88
N PHE A 76 6.99 6.34 -13.01
CA PHE A 76 6.54 6.84 -14.31
C PHE A 76 7.26 8.14 -14.68
N THR A 77 8.60 8.05 -14.73
CA THR A 77 9.46 9.05 -15.38
C THR A 77 10.09 8.45 -16.65
N LYS A 78 10.59 9.30 -17.54
CA LYS A 78 11.24 8.84 -18.78
C LYS A 78 12.44 7.94 -18.48
N GLU A 79 13.16 8.25 -17.40
CA GLU A 79 14.34 7.53 -16.97
C GLU A 79 14.01 6.17 -16.35
N ARG A 80 12.85 6.06 -15.64
CA ARG A 80 12.46 4.87 -14.87
C ARG A 80 11.56 3.90 -15.64
N LEU A 81 10.82 4.38 -16.62
CA LEU A 81 9.95 3.50 -17.40
C LEU A 81 10.66 2.26 -18.00
N PRO A 82 11.89 2.37 -18.53
CA PRO A 82 12.65 1.20 -18.98
C PRO A 82 12.88 0.16 -17.88
N LEU A 83 13.10 0.59 -16.63
CA LEU A 83 13.27 -0.29 -15.46
C LEU A 83 11.96 -1.04 -15.15
N VAL A 84 10.82 -0.35 -15.16
CA VAL A 84 9.48 -0.96 -14.98
C VAL A 84 9.24 -2.02 -16.05
N MET A 85 9.46 -1.68 -17.31
CA MET A 85 9.27 -2.60 -18.43
C MET A 85 10.22 -3.81 -18.37
N LYS A 86 11.45 -3.59 -17.88
CA LYS A 86 12.40 -4.68 -17.60
C LYS A 86 11.88 -5.57 -16.48
N ALA A 87 11.42 -5.01 -15.37
CA ALA A 87 10.86 -5.75 -14.24
C ALA A 87 9.71 -6.66 -14.68
N MET A 88 8.73 -6.11 -15.38
CA MET A 88 7.59 -6.88 -15.90
C MET A 88 8.04 -8.03 -16.81
N ARG A 89 8.96 -7.74 -17.74
CA ARG A 89 9.49 -8.75 -18.69
C ARG A 89 10.24 -9.88 -17.97
N VAL A 90 11.08 -9.52 -17.00
CA VAL A 90 11.87 -10.50 -16.25
C VAL A 90 10.98 -11.34 -15.37
N LEU A 91 10.11 -10.72 -14.57
CA LEU A 91 9.23 -11.42 -13.64
C LEU A 91 8.18 -12.28 -14.36
N LYS A 92 7.71 -11.86 -15.53
CA LYS A 92 6.82 -12.67 -16.35
C LYS A 92 7.44 -14.03 -16.73
N ARG A 93 8.78 -14.16 -16.71
CA ARG A 93 9.44 -15.44 -16.96
C ARG A 93 9.08 -16.51 -15.95
N ILE A 94 8.63 -16.11 -14.75
CA ILE A 94 8.26 -17.08 -13.70
C ILE A 94 7.08 -17.96 -14.11
N THR A 95 6.15 -17.43 -14.94
CA THR A 95 5.00 -18.21 -15.47
C THR A 95 5.41 -19.38 -16.34
N ARG A 96 6.70 -19.45 -16.76
CA ARG A 96 7.26 -20.60 -17.47
C ARG A 96 7.66 -21.75 -16.56
N TYR A 97 7.82 -21.47 -15.27
CA TYR A 97 8.28 -22.44 -14.26
C TYR A 97 7.20 -22.77 -13.23
N LYS A 98 6.24 -21.88 -13.06
CA LYS A 98 5.15 -21.99 -12.10
C LYS A 98 3.83 -21.79 -12.82
N ASP A 99 2.84 -22.60 -12.53
CA ASP A 99 1.47 -22.39 -13.02
C ASP A 99 0.82 -21.27 -12.22
N THR A 100 1.11 -20.04 -12.64
CA THR A 100 0.63 -18.83 -11.98
C THR A 100 0.27 -17.75 -12.98
N THR A 101 -0.74 -16.96 -12.65
CA THR A 101 -1.08 -15.71 -13.34
C THR A 101 -0.56 -14.53 -12.54
N ILE A 102 -0.11 -13.48 -13.23
CA ILE A 102 0.43 -12.29 -12.58
C ILE A 102 -0.57 -11.14 -12.70
N ASP A 103 -0.91 -10.55 -11.55
CA ASP A 103 -1.61 -9.28 -11.43
C ASP A 103 -0.61 -8.18 -11.04
N TRP A 104 -0.40 -7.22 -11.93
CA TRP A 104 0.52 -6.11 -11.70
C TRP A 104 -0.16 -4.97 -10.93
N ARG A 105 0.46 -4.52 -9.86
CA ARG A 105 0.10 -3.29 -9.14
C ARG A 105 1.22 -2.28 -9.24
N LEU A 106 0.94 -1.12 -9.78
CA LEU A 106 1.90 -0.04 -9.96
C LEU A 106 1.42 1.20 -9.22
N TYR A 107 2.36 1.94 -8.66
CA TYR A 107 2.05 3.14 -7.91
C TYR A 107 2.71 4.35 -8.56
N SER A 108 1.97 5.46 -8.65
CA SER A 108 2.45 6.69 -9.26
C SER A 108 1.97 7.92 -8.49
N ASN A 109 2.78 8.95 -8.53
CA ASN A 109 2.34 10.28 -8.10
C ASN A 109 1.55 11.03 -9.19
N GLY A 110 1.46 10.48 -10.39
CA GLY A 110 0.64 10.98 -11.48
C GLY A 110 1.16 12.26 -12.14
N THR A 111 2.44 12.60 -12.02
CA THR A 111 2.94 13.87 -12.54
C THR A 111 3.34 13.86 -14.02
N ASN A 112 3.34 12.70 -14.68
CA ASN A 112 3.84 12.57 -16.06
C ASN A 112 2.86 11.81 -16.96
N PHE A 113 1.97 12.55 -17.58
CA PHE A 113 0.94 12.00 -18.46
C PHE A 113 1.50 11.14 -19.60
N GLU A 114 2.50 11.65 -20.34
CA GLU A 114 3.02 10.96 -21.51
C GLU A 114 3.57 9.58 -21.16
N VAL A 115 4.31 9.49 -20.07
CA VAL A 115 4.93 8.23 -19.62
C VAL A 115 3.88 7.23 -19.14
N ILE A 116 2.86 7.69 -18.41
CA ILE A 116 1.76 6.83 -17.95
C ILE A 116 0.95 6.34 -19.14
N ARG A 117 0.57 7.23 -20.07
CA ARG A 117 -0.15 6.88 -21.29
C ARG A 117 0.62 5.84 -22.12
N ASP A 118 1.90 6.10 -22.37
CA ASP A 118 2.73 5.20 -23.20
C ASP A 118 2.89 3.83 -22.55
N PHE A 119 2.99 3.78 -21.21
CA PHE A 119 2.97 2.53 -20.45
C PHE A 119 1.63 1.80 -20.60
N LEU A 120 0.50 2.49 -20.46
CA LEU A 120 -0.83 1.91 -20.60
C LEU A 120 -1.04 1.30 -21.99
N ILE A 121 -0.59 2.00 -23.04
CA ILE A 121 -0.62 1.49 -24.42
C ILE A 121 0.29 0.27 -24.56
N ALA A 122 1.52 0.34 -24.09
CA ALA A 122 2.51 -0.74 -24.23
C ALA A 122 2.15 -2.03 -23.47
N THR A 123 1.33 -1.90 -22.45
CA THR A 123 0.89 -3.02 -21.58
C THR A 123 -0.59 -3.38 -21.77
N GLN A 124 -1.18 -2.97 -22.87
CA GLN A 124 -2.55 -3.35 -23.21
C GLN A 124 -2.69 -4.88 -23.25
N GLY A 125 -3.69 -5.43 -22.55
CA GLY A 125 -3.90 -6.87 -22.42
C GLY A 125 -3.18 -7.52 -21.22
N GLU A 126 -2.28 -6.82 -20.53
CA GLU A 126 -1.77 -7.27 -19.23
C GLU A 126 -2.81 -7.02 -18.13
N ARG A 127 -2.87 -7.94 -17.15
CA ARG A 127 -3.65 -7.72 -15.94
C ARG A 127 -2.90 -6.75 -15.04
N ARG A 128 -3.27 -5.50 -15.09
CA ARG A 128 -2.56 -4.43 -14.39
C ARG A 128 -3.50 -3.38 -13.81
N THR A 129 -3.03 -2.75 -12.76
CA THR A 129 -3.67 -1.61 -12.11
C THR A 129 -2.63 -0.55 -11.82
N ILE A 130 -2.90 0.70 -12.16
CA ILE A 130 -2.09 1.84 -11.76
C ILE A 130 -2.85 2.61 -10.69
N SER A 131 -2.25 2.70 -9.50
CA SER A 131 -2.77 3.52 -8.40
C SER A 131 -2.10 4.90 -8.45
N ILE A 132 -2.87 5.94 -8.75
CA ILE A 132 -2.39 7.33 -8.75
C ILE A 132 -2.80 8.02 -7.47
N SER A 133 -1.82 8.55 -6.75
CA SER A 133 -2.05 9.27 -5.51
C SER A 133 -2.48 10.71 -5.81
N TYR A 134 -3.69 11.10 -5.35
CA TYR A 134 -4.21 12.45 -5.48
C TYR A 134 -5.09 12.82 -4.29
N ASP A 135 -4.68 13.85 -3.54
CA ASP A 135 -5.29 14.26 -2.26
C ASP A 135 -6.00 15.64 -2.38
N GLY A 136 -6.33 16.05 -3.63
CA GLY A 136 -6.86 17.40 -3.90
C GLY A 136 -5.77 18.42 -4.21
N GLU A 137 -6.19 19.61 -4.64
CA GLU A 137 -5.26 20.68 -5.08
C GLU A 137 -4.44 21.27 -3.94
N ASP A 138 -5.04 21.44 -2.77
CA ASP A 138 -4.41 22.01 -1.57
C ASP A 138 -3.62 20.99 -0.74
N SER A 139 -3.25 19.87 -1.34
CA SER A 139 -2.56 18.81 -0.64
C SER A 139 -1.09 19.14 -0.31
N TYR A 140 -0.49 18.30 0.52
CA TYR A 140 0.96 18.34 0.82
C TYR A 140 1.84 17.78 -0.31
N ARG A 141 1.24 17.44 -1.44
CA ARG A 141 1.95 16.86 -2.59
C ARG A 141 2.53 17.99 -3.44
N LYS A 142 3.84 18.17 -3.37
CA LYS A 142 4.57 19.22 -4.10
C LYS A 142 5.68 18.57 -4.93
N LEU A 143 5.94 19.12 -6.11
CA LEU A 143 7.15 18.83 -6.85
C LEU A 143 8.38 19.38 -6.09
N LYS A 144 9.56 18.83 -6.38
CA LYS A 144 10.82 19.38 -5.87
C LYS A 144 10.91 20.88 -6.24
N GLY A 145 11.42 21.69 -5.35
CA GLY A 145 11.42 23.15 -5.50
C GLY A 145 10.08 23.82 -5.13
N ASN A 146 9.20 23.09 -4.39
CA ASN A 146 7.90 23.58 -3.89
C ASN A 146 6.91 24.01 -4.99
N GLN A 147 7.07 23.44 -6.19
CA GLN A 147 6.14 23.70 -7.30
C GLN A 147 4.84 22.92 -7.11
N PRO A 148 3.69 23.43 -7.62
CA PRO A 148 2.44 22.70 -7.64
C PRO A 148 2.56 21.36 -8.36
N SER A 149 1.80 20.35 -7.90
CA SER A 149 1.71 19.08 -8.59
C SER A 149 0.93 19.21 -9.91
N THR A 150 1.36 18.50 -10.94
CA THR A 150 0.68 18.39 -12.25
C THR A 150 -0.29 17.20 -12.30
N THR A 151 -0.54 16.53 -11.19
CA THR A 151 -1.33 15.29 -11.14
C THR A 151 -2.75 15.48 -11.65
N LEU A 152 -3.43 16.59 -11.31
CA LEU A 152 -4.79 16.85 -11.79
C LEU A 152 -4.84 17.01 -13.32
N ASP A 153 -3.87 17.71 -13.91
CA ASP A 153 -3.78 17.85 -15.37
C ASP A 153 -3.57 16.48 -16.04
N THR A 154 -2.67 15.67 -15.47
CA THR A 154 -2.46 14.29 -15.93
C THR A 154 -3.76 13.47 -15.87
N LEU A 155 -4.50 13.55 -14.78
CA LEU A 155 -5.76 12.82 -14.63
C LEU A 155 -6.80 13.28 -15.67
N LYS A 156 -6.95 14.59 -15.92
CA LYS A 156 -7.83 15.09 -16.97
C LYS A 156 -7.47 14.50 -18.34
N ARG A 157 -6.20 14.56 -18.71
CA ARG A 157 -5.70 14.05 -20.01
C ARG A 157 -5.82 12.53 -20.13
N LEU A 158 -5.61 11.77 -19.07
CA LEU A 158 -5.81 10.30 -19.05
C LEU A 158 -7.29 9.94 -19.24
N SER A 159 -8.18 10.68 -18.61
CA SER A 159 -9.63 10.54 -18.79
C SER A 159 -10.04 10.81 -20.24
N GLU A 160 -9.61 11.94 -20.81
CA GLU A 160 -9.86 12.32 -22.20
C GLU A 160 -9.30 11.29 -23.19
N SER A 161 -8.23 10.59 -22.82
CA SER A 161 -7.63 9.52 -23.59
C SER A 161 -8.29 8.14 -23.39
N GLY A 162 -9.35 8.05 -22.57
CA GLY A 162 -10.11 6.82 -22.34
C GLY A 162 -9.51 5.85 -21.31
N PHE A 163 -8.52 6.28 -20.52
CA PHE A 163 -7.82 5.43 -19.55
C PHE A 163 -8.35 5.51 -18.12
N ALA A 164 -9.48 6.18 -17.86
CA ALA A 164 -10.00 6.34 -16.51
C ALA A 164 -10.25 5.00 -15.78
N ASN A 165 -10.70 3.97 -16.50
CA ASN A 165 -10.96 2.64 -15.93
C ASN A 165 -9.69 1.83 -15.58
N ASP A 166 -8.53 2.20 -16.10
CA ASP A 166 -7.25 1.55 -15.82
C ASP A 166 -6.57 2.08 -14.55
N ILE A 167 -7.18 3.09 -13.93
CA ILE A 167 -6.59 3.85 -12.82
C ILE A 167 -7.43 3.67 -11.56
N ILE A 168 -6.73 3.45 -10.45
CA ILE A 168 -7.29 3.61 -9.09
C ILE A 168 -6.79 4.93 -8.53
N ILE A 169 -7.69 5.76 -8.05
CA ILE A 169 -7.31 6.98 -7.32
C ILE A 169 -7.05 6.62 -5.86
N ARG A 170 -5.87 6.97 -5.35
CA ARG A 170 -5.49 6.81 -3.95
C ARG A 170 -5.51 8.16 -3.24
N TYR A 171 -6.51 8.36 -2.38
CA TYR A 171 -6.63 9.56 -1.57
C TYR A 171 -5.92 9.36 -0.23
N ALA A 172 -4.92 10.19 0.05
CA ALA A 172 -4.23 10.16 1.34
C ALA A 172 -4.94 11.05 2.36
N ILE A 173 -5.36 10.44 3.47
CA ILE A 173 -5.99 11.17 4.57
C ILE A 173 -4.91 11.83 5.41
N THR A 174 -4.95 13.17 5.42
CA THR A 174 -4.13 14.06 6.23
C THR A 174 -5.03 14.88 7.15
N GLU A 175 -4.45 15.82 7.90
CA GLU A 175 -5.24 16.83 8.63
C GLU A 175 -6.05 17.74 7.70
N LYS A 176 -5.79 17.74 6.38
CA LYS A 176 -6.55 18.48 5.34
C LYS A 176 -7.68 17.64 4.73
N VAL A 177 -8.22 16.67 5.43
CA VAL A 177 -9.25 15.75 4.96
C VAL A 177 -10.61 16.37 4.62
N TYR A 178 -10.78 17.66 4.83
CA TYR A 178 -12.08 18.33 4.75
C TYR A 178 -12.75 18.28 3.38
N ASN A 179 -11.99 18.12 2.31
CA ASN A 179 -12.46 18.16 0.92
C ASN A 179 -12.44 16.78 0.22
N MET A 180 -12.52 15.69 0.98
CA MET A 180 -12.49 14.35 0.39
C MET A 180 -13.67 14.11 -0.55
N LYS A 181 -14.89 14.51 -0.15
CA LYS A 181 -16.10 14.40 -0.98
C LYS A 181 -15.97 15.20 -2.27
N GLU A 182 -15.54 16.46 -2.16
CA GLU A 182 -15.36 17.35 -3.31
C GLU A 182 -14.31 16.80 -4.28
N THR A 183 -13.24 16.22 -3.75
CA THR A 183 -12.21 15.58 -4.56
C THR A 183 -12.76 14.36 -5.28
N PHE A 184 -13.53 13.51 -4.61
CA PHE A 184 -14.15 12.32 -5.21
C PHE A 184 -15.19 12.71 -6.26
N ASP A 185 -16.02 13.73 -6.00
CA ASP A 185 -17.00 14.23 -6.96
C ASP A 185 -16.31 14.80 -8.23
N ALA A 186 -15.24 15.59 -8.05
CA ALA A 186 -14.49 16.12 -9.17
C ALA A 186 -13.86 15.01 -10.04
N LEU A 187 -13.29 13.97 -9.42
CA LEU A 187 -12.71 12.85 -10.12
C LEU A 187 -13.76 11.94 -10.78
N TYR A 188 -14.89 11.74 -10.12
CA TYR A 188 -16.02 10.99 -10.67
C TYR A 188 -16.57 11.67 -11.95
N LYS A 189 -16.69 13.00 -11.96
CA LYS A 189 -17.06 13.78 -13.14
C LYS A 189 -16.05 13.65 -14.30
N LEU A 190 -14.81 13.33 -14.00
CA LEU A 190 -13.79 12.98 -14.99
C LEU A 190 -13.87 11.49 -15.43
N GLY A 191 -14.81 10.69 -14.90
CA GLY A 191 -14.99 9.29 -15.26
C GLY A 191 -14.21 8.29 -14.41
N TYR A 192 -13.51 8.74 -13.35
CA TYR A 192 -12.84 7.85 -12.41
C TYR A 192 -13.85 7.24 -11.46
N LYS A 193 -13.91 5.91 -11.42
CA LYS A 193 -14.82 5.17 -10.54
C LYS A 193 -14.11 4.36 -9.49
N ASN A 194 -12.88 3.93 -9.76
CA ASN A 194 -12.08 3.13 -8.86
C ASN A 194 -11.32 4.03 -7.88
N MET A 195 -11.68 4.02 -6.62
CA MET A 195 -11.12 4.91 -5.61
C MET A 195 -10.76 4.13 -4.34
N GLU A 196 -9.75 4.58 -3.65
CA GLU A 196 -9.40 4.13 -2.31
C GLU A 196 -8.88 5.31 -1.49
N TYR A 197 -8.99 5.22 -0.18
CA TYR A 197 -8.31 6.14 0.73
C TYR A 197 -7.40 5.36 1.68
N TYR A 198 -6.37 6.01 2.16
CA TYR A 198 -5.46 5.46 3.14
C TYR A 198 -5.00 6.51 4.13
N PHE A 199 -4.72 6.08 5.35
CA PHE A 199 -4.22 6.96 6.39
C PHE A 199 -2.73 7.16 6.24
N ILE A 200 -2.33 8.45 6.24
CA ILE A 200 -0.92 8.77 6.33
C ILE A 200 -0.41 8.42 7.72
N ARG A 201 0.66 7.69 7.70
CA ARG A 201 1.29 7.15 8.89
C ARG A 201 2.33 8.10 9.49
N ASN A 202 2.31 9.39 9.11
CA ASN A 202 3.26 10.37 9.66
C ASN A 202 2.82 10.83 11.06
N TYR A 203 3.56 10.42 12.04
CA TYR A 203 3.23 10.41 13.45
C TYR A 203 3.27 11.78 14.16
N ASN A 204 3.75 12.83 13.50
CA ASN A 204 4.04 14.10 14.17
C ASN A 204 2.94 15.16 14.01
N SER A 205 1.96 14.98 13.13
CA SER A 205 1.01 16.02 12.74
C SER A 205 -0.42 15.86 13.26
N TYR A 206 -0.75 14.77 13.95
CA TYR A 206 -2.11 14.55 14.43
C TYR A 206 -2.29 15.00 15.89
N THR A 207 -2.95 16.11 16.11
CA THR A 207 -3.59 16.45 17.40
C THR A 207 -4.95 15.75 17.46
N VAL A 208 -5.04 14.73 18.31
CA VAL A 208 -6.03 13.66 18.27
C VAL A 208 -7.51 14.05 18.19
N PRO A 209 -8.10 14.95 19.01
CA PRO A 209 -9.56 15.04 19.05
C PRO A 209 -10.18 15.72 17.82
N LEU A 210 -9.52 16.74 17.28
CA LEU A 210 -10.06 17.53 16.17
C LEU A 210 -10.03 16.74 14.86
N VAL A 211 -8.97 15.96 14.63
CA VAL A 211 -8.80 15.16 13.41
C VAL A 211 -9.85 14.05 13.33
N VAL A 212 -10.14 13.36 14.42
CA VAL A 212 -11.14 12.28 14.42
C VAL A 212 -12.55 12.78 14.10
N ALA A 213 -12.96 13.90 14.69
CA ALA A 213 -14.29 14.48 14.44
C ALA A 213 -14.40 14.99 12.99
N THR A 214 -13.38 15.69 12.49
CA THR A 214 -13.32 16.17 11.12
C THR A 214 -13.31 15.03 10.12
N PHE A 215 -12.48 14.00 10.37
CA PHE A 215 -12.44 12.80 9.58
C PHE A 215 -13.80 12.09 9.53
N ARG A 216 -14.45 11.91 10.69
CA ARG A 216 -15.76 11.26 10.78
C ARG A 216 -16.81 11.98 9.92
N ASN A 217 -16.87 13.30 9.99
CA ASN A 217 -17.81 14.10 9.22
C ASN A 217 -17.50 14.01 7.72
N SER A 218 -16.26 14.25 7.32
CA SER A 218 -15.82 14.16 5.93
C SER A 218 -16.05 12.78 5.34
N LEU A 219 -15.74 11.71 6.09
CA LEU A 219 -16.01 10.35 5.67
C LEU A 219 -17.51 10.08 5.51
N SER A 220 -18.33 10.51 6.49
CA SER A 220 -19.80 10.37 6.40
C SER A 220 -20.37 11.01 5.15
N ASP A 221 -19.97 12.24 4.85
CA ASP A 221 -20.44 12.96 3.67
C ASP A 221 -19.95 12.31 2.37
N THR A 222 -18.70 11.82 2.36
CA THR A 222 -18.13 11.09 1.23
C THR A 222 -18.86 9.77 1.00
N LEU A 223 -19.11 8.98 2.04
CA LEU A 223 -19.76 7.66 1.89
C LEU A 223 -21.23 7.76 1.50
N LYS A 224 -21.95 8.79 1.97
CA LYS A 224 -23.29 9.09 1.46
C LYS A 224 -23.26 9.36 -0.04
N TYR A 225 -22.31 10.18 -0.48
CA TYR A 225 -22.10 10.47 -1.90
C TYR A 225 -21.74 9.21 -2.70
N VAL A 226 -20.81 8.39 -2.20
CA VAL A 226 -20.43 7.11 -2.83
C VAL A 226 -21.62 6.16 -2.95
N LYS A 227 -22.49 6.08 -1.93
CA LYS A 227 -23.69 5.24 -1.94
C LYS A 227 -24.66 5.58 -3.07
N ASP A 228 -24.72 6.85 -3.46
CA ASP A 228 -25.61 7.38 -4.50
C ASP A 228 -24.95 7.39 -5.90
N THR A 229 -23.74 6.84 -6.04
CA THR A 229 -22.97 6.76 -7.29
C THR A 229 -22.55 5.32 -7.59
N ASP A 230 -21.93 5.10 -8.75
CA ASP A 230 -21.28 3.83 -9.11
C ASP A 230 -19.75 3.86 -8.84
N ILE A 231 -19.32 4.65 -7.87
CA ILE A 231 -17.94 4.64 -7.39
C ILE A 231 -17.67 3.31 -6.69
N ASP A 232 -16.65 2.61 -7.18
CA ASP A 232 -16.08 1.44 -6.54
C ASP A 232 -15.03 1.86 -5.51
N LEU A 233 -15.44 1.97 -4.24
CA LEU A 233 -14.55 2.32 -3.14
C LEU A 233 -13.95 1.06 -2.53
N TYR A 234 -12.67 0.78 -2.82
CA TYR A 234 -11.99 -0.44 -2.38
C TYR A 234 -12.00 -0.67 -0.86
N ASN A 235 -12.02 0.41 -0.07
CA ASN A 235 -12.14 0.31 1.39
C ASN A 235 -13.44 -0.39 1.84
N LEU A 236 -14.52 -0.29 1.04
CA LEU A 236 -15.79 -0.96 1.31
C LEU A 236 -15.74 -2.46 1.03
N HIS A 237 -14.89 -2.90 0.10
CA HIS A 237 -14.71 -4.34 -0.17
C HIS A 237 -14.21 -5.06 1.09
N ASP A 238 -13.26 -4.46 1.81
CA ASP A 238 -12.78 -5.01 3.08
C ASP A 238 -13.85 -5.03 4.16
N TYR A 239 -14.76 -4.06 4.15
CA TYR A 239 -15.87 -3.98 5.09
C TYR A 239 -16.94 -5.03 4.81
N TYR A 240 -17.38 -5.17 3.54
CA TYR A 240 -18.41 -6.12 3.16
C TYR A 240 -17.94 -7.57 3.09
N ASN A 241 -16.74 -7.77 2.58
CA ASN A 241 -16.12 -9.09 2.56
C ASN A 241 -15.72 -9.48 3.97
N LYS A 242 -16.61 -9.72 4.87
CA LYS A 242 -16.41 -10.25 6.24
C LYS A 242 -15.43 -11.44 6.29
N GLN A 243 -14.49 -11.45 5.33
CA GLN A 243 -13.42 -12.41 5.24
C GLN A 243 -12.61 -12.34 6.53
N ASP A 244 -12.27 -13.49 6.98
CA ASP A 244 -11.55 -13.84 8.18
C ASP A 244 -10.85 -12.64 8.84
N PRO A 245 -11.34 -12.16 10.02
CA PRO A 245 -10.73 -11.04 10.72
C PRO A 245 -9.27 -11.28 11.09
N THR A 246 -8.77 -12.47 10.82
CA THR A 246 -7.40 -12.89 11.07
C THR A 246 -6.40 -12.44 10.01
N VAL A 247 -6.86 -12.05 8.80
CA VAL A 247 -5.97 -11.57 7.72
C VAL A 247 -5.89 -10.05 7.77
N ILE A 248 -4.94 -9.53 8.52
CA ILE A 248 -4.71 -8.08 8.69
C ILE A 248 -4.03 -7.46 7.45
N CYS A 249 -3.28 -8.24 6.73
CA CYS A 249 -2.65 -7.97 5.45
C CYS A 249 -2.28 -9.32 4.85
N ASN A 250 -1.58 -9.35 3.72
CA ASN A 250 -1.09 -10.62 3.15
C ASN A 250 0.06 -11.26 3.96
N TYR A 251 0.12 -10.97 5.27
CA TYR A 251 1.11 -11.57 6.17
C TYR A 251 1.02 -13.10 6.12
N GLY A 252 2.18 -13.74 6.01
CA GLY A 252 2.28 -15.18 5.81
C GLY A 252 2.35 -15.62 4.34
N ASN A 253 2.03 -14.74 3.39
CA ASN A 253 2.05 -15.04 1.95
C ASN A 253 2.67 -13.90 1.12
N MET A 254 3.33 -12.93 1.76
CA MET A 254 3.91 -11.75 1.12
C MET A 254 5.42 -11.70 1.34
N LEU A 255 6.15 -11.28 0.33
CA LEU A 255 7.53 -10.83 0.46
C LEU A 255 7.67 -9.41 -0.08
N VAL A 256 8.56 -8.67 0.55
CA VAL A 256 9.05 -7.37 0.06
C VAL A 256 10.50 -7.55 -0.31
N VAL A 257 10.86 -7.11 -1.50
CA VAL A 257 12.24 -7.10 -1.99
C VAL A 257 12.68 -5.66 -2.18
N THR A 258 13.74 -5.27 -1.51
CA THR A 258 14.28 -3.91 -1.57
C THR A 258 15.22 -3.71 -2.75
N SER A 259 15.54 -2.45 -3.08
CA SER A 259 16.46 -2.12 -4.19
C SER A 259 17.87 -2.69 -4.03
N ASP A 260 18.32 -2.87 -2.80
CA ASP A 260 19.61 -3.49 -2.47
C ASP A 260 19.57 -5.04 -2.41
N GLY A 261 18.40 -5.64 -2.68
CA GLY A 261 18.25 -7.10 -2.77
C GLY A 261 18.04 -7.80 -1.43
N LYS A 262 17.52 -7.11 -0.44
CA LYS A 262 17.06 -7.75 0.80
C LYS A 262 15.61 -8.19 0.66
N ILE A 263 15.26 -9.27 1.33
CA ILE A 263 13.89 -9.78 1.47
C ILE A 263 13.39 -9.55 2.89
N SER A 264 12.12 -9.20 3.01
CA SER A 264 11.42 -9.11 4.29
C SER A 264 9.94 -9.49 4.15
N THR A 265 9.23 -9.60 5.27
CA THR A 265 7.86 -10.06 5.33
C THR A 265 6.82 -8.94 5.36
N CYS A 266 7.24 -7.70 5.41
CA CYS A 266 6.37 -6.56 5.60
C CYS A 266 6.93 -5.29 4.96
N CYS A 267 6.09 -4.53 4.25
CA CYS A 267 6.48 -3.26 3.63
C CYS A 267 6.92 -2.19 4.65
N ALA A 268 6.52 -2.31 5.92
CA ALA A 268 6.95 -1.39 6.95
C ALA A 268 8.42 -1.59 7.37
N VAL A 269 9.04 -2.73 7.05
CA VAL A 269 10.49 -2.95 7.24
C VAL A 269 11.29 -1.95 6.40
N TYR A 270 10.79 -1.65 5.21
CA TYR A 270 11.40 -0.66 4.33
C TYR A 270 11.49 0.76 4.92
N GLU A 271 10.68 1.06 5.91
CA GLU A 271 10.70 2.35 6.63
C GLU A 271 11.85 2.43 7.65
N GLY A 272 12.72 1.43 7.72
CA GLY A 272 13.85 1.37 8.67
C GLY A 272 13.40 1.22 10.14
N ILE A 273 12.20 0.70 10.35
CA ILE A 273 11.54 0.68 11.66
C ILE A 273 11.86 -0.61 12.44
N TYR A 274 12.42 -1.61 11.78
CA TYR A 274 12.62 -2.95 12.34
C TYR A 274 14.09 -3.29 12.54
N ALA A 275 14.32 -4.25 13.44
CA ALA A 275 15.64 -4.79 13.72
C ALA A 275 16.14 -5.68 12.55
N ASP A 276 17.45 -5.80 12.41
CA ASP A 276 18.15 -6.53 11.34
C ASP A 276 17.75 -8.01 11.19
N ASN A 277 17.18 -8.61 12.23
CA ASN A 277 16.80 -10.03 12.27
C ASN A 277 15.50 -10.38 11.52
N VAL A 278 14.83 -9.41 10.89
CA VAL A 278 13.61 -9.63 10.08
C VAL A 278 13.84 -9.43 8.59
N GLU A 279 15.09 -9.36 8.19
CA GLU A 279 15.55 -9.29 6.81
C GLU A 279 16.56 -10.38 6.50
N ALA A 280 16.63 -10.77 5.22
CA ALA A 280 17.65 -11.65 4.70
C ALA A 280 18.09 -11.18 3.31
N ASP A 281 19.22 -11.65 2.80
CA ASP A 281 19.60 -11.45 1.41
C ASP A 281 18.74 -12.30 0.47
N LEU A 282 18.58 -11.90 -0.78
CA LEU A 282 17.85 -12.66 -1.80
C LEU A 282 18.42 -14.08 -1.99
N LEU A 283 19.72 -14.27 -1.82
CA LEU A 283 20.37 -15.58 -1.93
C LEU A 283 20.18 -16.47 -0.69
N ASP A 284 19.80 -15.85 0.44
CA ASP A 284 19.50 -16.55 1.70
C ASP A 284 17.99 -16.77 1.86
N TYR A 285 17.26 -17.01 0.76
CA TYR A 285 15.80 -17.16 0.78
C TYR A 285 15.32 -18.38 1.59
N ASP A 286 16.16 -19.35 1.88
CA ASP A 286 15.92 -20.44 2.81
C ASP A 286 15.65 -19.95 4.24
N ARG A 287 16.07 -18.73 4.58
CA ARG A 287 15.78 -18.04 5.84
C ARG A 287 14.38 -17.40 5.91
N ILE A 288 13.55 -17.51 4.87
CA ILE A 288 12.18 -16.98 4.90
C ILE A 288 11.41 -17.45 6.15
N PRO A 289 11.42 -18.73 6.56
CA PRO A 289 10.78 -19.16 7.79
C PRO A 289 11.32 -18.46 9.04
N GLU A 290 12.64 -18.27 9.12
CA GLU A 290 13.30 -17.59 10.24
C GLU A 290 12.84 -16.12 10.35
N ILE A 291 12.88 -15.35 9.24
CA ILE A 291 12.47 -13.94 9.27
C ILE A 291 10.97 -13.78 9.57
N TYR A 292 10.11 -14.70 9.14
CA TYR A 292 8.71 -14.72 9.53
C TYR A 292 8.54 -14.97 11.04
N ASN A 293 9.21 -15.96 11.60
CA ASN A 293 9.12 -16.27 13.02
C ASN A 293 9.69 -15.13 13.88
N ASN A 294 10.79 -14.50 13.46
CA ASN A 294 11.36 -13.34 14.13
C ASN A 294 10.41 -12.16 14.09
N PHE A 295 9.80 -11.90 12.93
CA PHE A 295 8.80 -10.85 12.77
C PHE A 295 7.59 -11.11 13.68
N GLU A 296 7.05 -12.33 13.66
CA GLU A 296 5.92 -12.71 14.49
C GLU A 296 6.21 -12.53 15.97
N THR A 297 7.36 -13.02 16.42
CA THR A 297 7.74 -12.96 17.84
C THR A 297 7.97 -11.53 18.33
N SER A 298 8.57 -10.68 17.47
CA SER A 298 9.01 -9.33 17.84
C SER A 298 7.95 -8.26 17.60
N TYR A 299 7.09 -8.45 16.58
CA TYR A 299 6.26 -7.37 16.04
C TYR A 299 4.77 -7.69 15.93
N ILE A 300 4.36 -8.96 16.00
CA ILE A 300 2.93 -9.29 16.05
C ILE A 300 2.40 -9.04 17.46
N TYR A 301 1.41 -8.17 17.48
CA TYR A 301 0.78 -7.74 18.70
C TYR A 301 -0.15 -8.80 19.27
N ASP A 302 0.12 -9.22 20.51
CA ASP A 302 -0.78 -10.09 21.26
C ASP A 302 -1.98 -9.29 21.80
N ARG A 303 -3.09 -9.34 21.07
CA ARG A 303 -4.33 -8.64 21.46
C ARG A 303 -4.86 -9.07 22.82
N SER A 304 -4.54 -10.29 23.27
CA SER A 304 -5.01 -10.79 24.56
C SER A 304 -4.38 -10.08 25.76
N LYS A 305 -3.24 -9.43 25.55
CA LYS A 305 -2.47 -8.72 26.59
C LYS A 305 -2.68 -7.21 26.60
N SER A 306 -3.68 -6.71 25.91
CA SER A 306 -3.89 -5.27 25.70
C SER A 306 -5.32 -4.85 25.89
N GLU A 307 -5.55 -3.55 25.77
CA GLU A 307 -6.90 -2.96 25.75
C GLU A 307 -7.78 -3.55 24.63
N CYS A 308 -7.19 -4.11 23.57
CA CYS A 308 -7.91 -4.85 22.55
C CYS A 308 -8.58 -6.13 23.04
N ALA A 309 -8.14 -6.70 24.17
CA ALA A 309 -8.73 -7.90 24.75
C ALA A 309 -10.20 -7.69 25.19
N VAL A 310 -10.54 -6.47 25.58
CA VAL A 310 -11.89 -6.07 26.01
C VAL A 310 -12.65 -5.30 24.93
N CYS A 311 -12.03 -5.06 23.77
CA CYS A 311 -12.65 -4.33 22.67
C CYS A 311 -13.72 -5.18 21.99
N THR A 312 -14.93 -4.65 21.89
CA THR A 312 -16.05 -5.32 21.22
C THR A 312 -16.04 -5.18 19.70
N ASN A 313 -15.16 -4.35 19.15
CA ASN A 313 -15.09 -4.11 17.71
C ASN A 313 -14.31 -5.21 16.98
N GLN A 314 -15.05 -6.23 16.54
CA GLN A 314 -14.51 -7.39 15.83
C GLN A 314 -14.01 -7.07 14.41
N MET A 315 -14.46 -5.94 13.82
CA MET A 315 -14.09 -5.52 12.47
C MET A 315 -12.77 -4.75 12.40
N CYS A 316 -12.12 -4.48 13.55
CA CYS A 316 -10.86 -3.77 13.58
C CYS A 316 -9.72 -4.67 13.09
N LYS A 317 -9.28 -4.42 11.85
CA LYS A 317 -8.14 -5.10 11.20
C LYS A 317 -6.90 -4.19 11.19
N GLU A 318 -6.48 -3.70 12.34
CA GLU A 318 -5.32 -2.82 12.38
C GLU A 318 -4.01 -3.55 12.13
N CYS A 319 -3.10 -2.90 11.40
CA CYS A 319 -1.78 -3.42 11.08
C CYS A 319 -0.97 -3.72 12.35
N CYS A 320 -0.48 -4.94 12.50
CA CYS A 320 0.28 -5.40 13.65
C CYS A 320 1.60 -4.65 13.85
N SER A 321 2.28 -4.29 12.75
CA SER A 321 3.57 -3.60 12.79
C SER A 321 3.50 -2.24 13.47
N TYR A 322 2.38 -1.53 13.32
CA TYR A 322 2.17 -0.25 14.00
C TYR A 322 2.13 -0.34 15.51
N LYS A 323 1.66 -1.47 16.00
CA LYS A 323 1.51 -1.74 17.44
C LYS A 323 2.84 -2.10 18.08
N ALA A 324 3.75 -2.67 17.31
CA ALA A 324 5.07 -3.06 17.79
C ALA A 324 6.05 -1.89 17.91
N ILE A 325 6.02 -0.97 16.95
CA ILE A 325 6.93 0.20 16.88
C ILE A 325 6.77 1.12 18.09
N GLY A 326 5.64 1.05 18.76
CA GLY A 326 5.36 1.90 19.92
C GLY A 326 5.89 1.41 21.25
N ARG A 327 6.60 0.30 21.34
CA ARG A 327 7.04 -0.24 22.64
C ARG A 327 7.97 0.67 23.43
N ASP A 328 8.68 1.59 22.78
CA ASP A 328 9.56 2.55 23.43
C ASP A 328 8.95 3.95 23.53
N LYS A 329 8.39 4.32 24.68
CA LYS A 329 8.00 5.68 25.15
C LYS A 329 6.82 6.40 24.48
N TYR A 330 6.38 6.07 23.26
CA TYR A 330 5.28 6.79 22.57
C TYR A 330 4.03 5.93 22.32
N TYR A 331 4.05 4.68 22.72
CA TYR A 331 3.07 3.64 22.44
C TYR A 331 1.62 4.03 22.77
N ASN A 332 1.38 4.53 23.98
CA ASN A 332 0.02 4.74 24.46
C ASN A 332 -0.78 5.80 23.72
N LYS A 333 -0.14 6.91 23.30
CA LYS A 333 -0.87 7.99 22.62
C LYS A 333 -1.18 7.68 21.16
N ARG A 334 -0.30 7.02 20.44
CA ARG A 334 -0.43 6.73 19.01
C ARG A 334 -1.39 5.59 18.74
N HIS A 335 -1.34 4.55 19.54
CA HIS A 335 -2.26 3.43 19.46
C HIS A 335 -3.71 3.86 19.69
N LEU A 336 -3.96 4.68 20.70
CA LEU A 336 -5.28 5.25 21.00
C LEU A 336 -5.81 6.09 19.82
N GLN A 337 -4.95 6.86 19.16
CA GLN A 337 -5.32 7.69 18.03
C GLN A 337 -5.78 6.88 16.83
N GLN A 338 -5.02 5.87 16.43
CA GLN A 338 -5.40 4.98 15.33
C GLN A 338 -6.64 4.16 15.67
N CYS A 339 -6.74 3.71 16.91
CA CYS A 339 -7.92 3.04 17.43
C CYS A 339 -9.16 3.94 17.29
N HIS A 340 -9.08 5.21 17.71
CA HIS A 340 -10.18 6.16 17.59
C HIS A 340 -10.57 6.43 16.13
N ILE A 341 -9.59 6.58 15.23
CA ILE A 341 -9.83 6.76 13.80
C ILE A 341 -10.54 5.53 13.23
N ARG A 342 -10.06 4.33 13.53
CA ARG A 342 -10.67 3.09 13.04
C ARG A 342 -12.08 2.87 13.61
N HIS A 343 -12.31 3.16 14.87
CA HIS A 343 -13.65 3.12 15.45
C HIS A 343 -14.60 4.12 14.79
N ALA A 344 -14.12 5.35 14.51
CA ALA A 344 -14.90 6.36 13.81
C ALA A 344 -15.25 5.91 12.40
N GLU A 345 -14.31 5.32 11.66
CA GLU A 345 -14.51 4.77 10.32
C GLU A 345 -15.60 3.69 10.31
N LEU A 346 -15.47 2.69 11.18
CA LEU A 346 -16.42 1.60 11.26
C LEU A 346 -17.82 2.08 11.69
N ALA A 347 -17.90 3.01 12.65
CA ALA A 347 -19.18 3.59 13.06
C ALA A 347 -19.86 4.36 11.93
N VAL A 348 -19.10 5.01 11.05
CA VAL A 348 -19.65 5.68 9.86
C VAL A 348 -20.15 4.64 8.84
N TYR A 349 -19.39 3.59 8.58
CA TYR A 349 -19.82 2.51 7.70
C TYR A 349 -21.12 1.88 8.18
N ASP A 350 -21.19 1.51 9.47
CA ASP A 350 -22.40 0.93 10.05
C ASP A 350 -23.60 1.87 9.94
N SER A 351 -23.42 3.16 10.12
CA SER A 351 -24.51 4.15 10.06
C SER A 351 -25.05 4.40 8.65
N ILE A 352 -24.30 4.09 7.60
CA ILE A 352 -24.65 4.41 6.22
C ILE A 352 -25.12 3.15 5.46
N PHE A 353 -24.53 2.00 5.75
CA PHE A 353 -24.71 0.78 4.96
C PHE A 353 -25.47 -0.33 5.69
N ASN A 354 -25.66 -0.24 7.00
CA ASN A 354 -26.55 -1.09 7.79
C ASN A 354 -27.79 -0.35 8.23
#